data_8a213f5a02b18778bb9c593ec7781807
#
_entry.id   8a213f5a02b18778bb9c593ec7781807
#
_cell.length_a   1.000
_cell.length_b   1.000
_cell.length_c   1.000
_cell.angle_alpha   90.00
_cell.angle_beta   90.00
_cell.angle_gamma   90.00
#
_symmetry.space_group_name_H-M   'P 1'
#
loop_
_entity.id
_entity.type
_entity.pdbx_description
1 polymer ?
#
loop_
_entity_poly.entity_id
_entity_poly.type
_entity_poly.pdbx_seq_one_letter_code
_entity_poly.pdbx_strand_id
1 'polypeptide(L)' 'EDFTRKFNAAQDKAVQIHHVLTTVYEALKEGYDPINQIVGYILSEDPTYITNHNSARTYLQVDRDELLQALVKNYLDID' A
#
# COMPACT_ATOMS: atom_id res chain seq x y z
N GLU A 1 24.22 6.43 -1.99
CA GLU A 1 25.24 5.95 -1.12
C GLU A 1 25.11 4.46 -0.85
N ASP A 2 26.16 3.72 -1.05
CA ASP A 2 26.10 2.26 -0.89
C ASP A 2 25.65 1.86 0.49
N PHE A 3 26.18 2.53 1.48
CA PHE A 3 25.84 2.24 2.85
C PHE A 3 24.33 2.36 3.09
N THR A 4 23.78 3.46 2.69
CA THR A 4 22.36 3.71 2.90
C THR A 4 21.52 2.71 2.10
N ARG A 5 21.94 2.44 0.88
CA ARG A 5 21.19 1.56 0.01
C ARG A 5 21.12 0.15 0.57
N LYS A 6 22.25 -0.38 1.00
CA LYS A 6 22.28 -1.72 1.56
C LYS A 6 21.53 -1.77 2.89
N PHE A 7 21.68 -0.72 3.65
CA PHE A 7 21.08 -0.65 4.97
C PHE A 7 19.57 -0.73 4.91
N ASN A 8 18.98 -0.15 3.89
CA ASN A 8 17.53 0.04 3.89
C ASN A 8 16.79 -0.75 2.83
N ALA A 9 17.35 -1.86 2.37
CA ALA A 9 16.67 -2.63 1.32
C ALA A 9 15.23 -2.99 1.72
N ALA A 10 15.06 -3.53 2.92
CA ALA A 10 13.73 -3.90 3.39
C ALA A 10 12.91 -2.68 3.78
N GLN A 11 13.57 -1.67 4.35
CA GLN A 11 12.87 -0.45 4.75
C GLN A 11 12.42 0.36 3.55
N ASP A 12 13.18 0.29 2.45
CA ASP A 12 12.77 0.98 1.25
C ASP A 12 11.43 0.44 0.75
N LYS A 13 11.25 -0.87 0.81
CA LYS A 13 9.99 -1.47 0.42
C LYS A 13 8.86 -1.02 1.35
N ALA A 14 9.12 -0.98 2.64
CA ALA A 14 8.11 -0.56 3.60
C ALA A 14 7.73 0.91 3.38
N VAL A 15 8.71 1.76 3.12
CA VAL A 15 8.45 3.17 2.85
C VAL A 15 7.64 3.32 1.57
N GLN A 16 7.98 2.55 0.56
CA GLN A 16 7.27 2.59 -0.70
C GLN A 16 5.80 2.21 -0.51
N ILE A 17 5.56 1.16 0.25
CA ILE A 17 4.19 0.70 0.50
C ILE A 17 3.42 1.73 1.31
N HIS A 18 4.07 2.31 2.31
CA HIS A 18 3.44 3.37 3.08
C HIS A 18 3.02 4.54 2.19
N HIS A 19 3.91 4.92 1.28
CA HIS A 19 3.62 6.01 0.36
C HIS A 19 2.44 5.67 -0.56
N VAL A 20 2.43 4.45 -1.09
CA VAL A 20 1.36 4.02 -1.97
C VAL A 20 0.03 4.06 -1.23
N LEU A 21 -0.01 3.50 -0.02
CA LEU A 21 -1.25 3.45 0.74
C LEU A 21 -1.73 4.84 1.13
N THR A 22 -0.81 5.71 1.51
CA THR A 22 -1.17 7.08 1.85
C THR A 22 -1.74 7.80 0.63
N THR A 23 -1.13 7.60 -0.53
CA THR A 23 -1.60 8.23 -1.74
C THR A 23 -2.99 7.73 -2.12
N VAL A 24 -3.23 6.43 -1.99
CA VAL A 24 -4.53 5.86 -2.28
C VAL A 24 -5.58 6.38 -1.29
N TYR A 25 -5.20 6.44 -0.02
CA TYR A 25 -6.11 6.97 1.00
C TYR A 25 -6.52 8.39 0.67
N GLU A 26 -5.55 9.24 0.33
CA GLU A 26 -5.84 10.63 0.00
C GLU A 26 -6.73 10.74 -1.23
N ALA A 27 -6.52 9.84 -2.19
CA ALA A 27 -7.31 9.88 -3.40
C ALA A 27 -8.77 9.53 -3.15
N LEU A 28 -9.04 8.70 -2.14
CA LEU A 28 -10.38 8.16 -1.93
C LEU A 28 -11.12 8.75 -0.73
N LYS A 29 -10.45 9.52 0.10
CA LYS A 29 -11.06 9.92 1.37
C LYS A 29 -12.31 10.77 1.22
N GLU A 30 -12.47 11.41 0.08
CA GLU A 30 -13.67 12.21 -0.16
C GLU A 30 -14.57 11.44 -1.12
N GLY A 31 -15.69 10.96 -0.62
CA GLY A 31 -16.65 10.27 -1.42
C GLY A 31 -16.59 8.76 -1.36
N TYR A 32 -15.56 8.22 -0.74
CA TYR A 32 -15.40 6.77 -0.61
C TYR A 32 -14.90 6.44 0.78
N ASP A 33 -14.94 5.15 1.09
CA ASP A 33 -14.37 4.63 2.33
C ASP A 33 -13.03 4.00 1.96
N PRO A 34 -11.92 4.72 2.10
CA PRO A 34 -10.64 4.20 1.63
C PRO A 34 -10.20 2.93 2.34
N ILE A 35 -10.48 2.82 3.64
CA ILE A 35 -10.09 1.61 4.37
C ILE A 35 -10.82 0.42 3.80
N ASN A 36 -12.12 0.53 3.61
CA ASN A 36 -12.91 -0.57 3.10
C ASN A 36 -12.51 -0.93 1.67
N GLN A 37 -12.21 0.07 0.87
CA GLN A 37 -11.76 -0.16 -0.50
C GLN A 37 -10.44 -0.93 -0.53
N ILE A 38 -9.50 -0.54 0.31
CA ILE A 38 -8.20 -1.20 0.34
C ILE A 38 -8.32 -2.63 0.85
N VAL A 39 -9.09 -2.82 1.92
CA VAL A 39 -9.30 -4.14 2.48
C VAL A 39 -9.96 -5.05 1.45
N GLY A 40 -11.00 -4.55 0.77
CA GLY A 40 -11.67 -5.34 -0.25
C GLY A 40 -10.75 -5.68 -1.41
N TYR A 41 -9.88 -4.74 -1.79
CA TYR A 41 -8.92 -5.01 -2.84
C TYR A 41 -8.00 -6.18 -2.45
N ILE A 42 -7.54 -6.18 -1.21
CA ILE A 42 -6.64 -7.24 -0.75
C ILE A 42 -7.36 -8.59 -0.75
N LEU A 43 -8.60 -8.60 -0.27
CA LEU A 43 -9.35 -9.85 -0.12
C LEU A 43 -9.83 -10.40 -1.46
N SER A 44 -10.20 -9.54 -2.38
CA SER A 44 -10.83 -9.97 -3.63
C SER A 44 -9.84 -10.54 -4.63
N GLU A 45 -8.58 -10.15 -4.53
CA GLU A 45 -7.55 -10.48 -5.51
C GLU A 45 -7.92 -9.99 -6.92
N ASP A 46 -8.80 -9.02 -6.98
CA ASP A 46 -9.27 -8.46 -8.24
C ASP A 46 -8.74 -7.03 -8.34
N PRO A 47 -7.83 -6.75 -9.28
CA PRO A 47 -7.25 -5.41 -9.37
C PRO A 47 -8.28 -4.34 -9.67
N THR A 48 -9.46 -4.71 -10.16
CA THR A 48 -10.50 -3.73 -10.45
C THR A 48 -11.43 -3.49 -9.28
N TYR A 49 -11.22 -4.17 -8.16
CA TYR A 49 -12.09 -3.98 -7.00
C TYR A 49 -12.07 -2.54 -6.51
N ILE A 50 -10.88 -1.97 -6.46
CA ILE A 50 -10.76 -0.61 -5.98
C ILE A 50 -11.10 0.36 -7.11
N THR A 51 -11.85 1.41 -6.77
CA THR A 51 -12.23 2.40 -7.77
C THR A 51 -11.00 3.14 -8.26
N ASN A 52 -11.07 3.68 -9.48
CA ASN A 52 -9.97 4.48 -10.01
C ASN A 52 -10.20 5.97 -9.82
N HIS A 53 -11.05 6.33 -8.88
CA HIS A 53 -11.30 7.72 -8.53
C HIS A 53 -9.99 8.39 -8.15
N ASN A 54 -9.68 9.52 -8.74
CA ASN A 54 -8.43 10.25 -8.54
C ASN A 54 -7.22 9.34 -8.75
N SER A 55 -7.34 8.40 -9.68
CA SER A 55 -6.24 7.50 -10.06
C SER A 55 -5.83 6.53 -8.95
N ALA A 56 -6.71 6.27 -7.99
CA ALA A 56 -6.38 5.42 -6.86
C ALA A 56 -5.89 4.04 -7.32
N ARG A 57 -6.60 3.42 -8.26
CA ARG A 57 -6.20 2.11 -8.76
C ARG A 57 -4.82 2.12 -9.39
N THR A 58 -4.52 3.23 -10.09
CA THR A 58 -3.21 3.36 -10.74
C THR A 58 -2.08 3.39 -9.72
N TYR A 59 -2.30 4.01 -8.57
CA TYR A 59 -1.27 4.08 -7.55
C TYR A 59 -1.07 2.75 -6.84
N LEU A 60 -2.10 1.92 -6.78
CA LEU A 60 -2.05 0.68 -6.01
C LEU A 60 -1.48 -0.45 -6.88
N GLN A 61 -0.19 -0.35 -7.15
CA GLN A 61 0.50 -1.31 -8.00
C GLN A 61 1.58 -2.05 -7.22
N VAL A 62 1.15 -2.70 -6.15
CA VAL A 62 2.05 -3.52 -5.35
C VAL A 62 1.44 -4.90 -5.24
N ASP A 63 2.31 -5.88 -5.06
CA ASP A 63 1.89 -7.24 -4.84
C ASP A 63 1.12 -7.31 -3.53
N ARG A 64 -0.05 -7.94 -3.55
CA ARG A 64 -0.86 -8.06 -2.34
C ARG A 64 -0.13 -8.75 -1.21
N ASP A 65 0.68 -9.74 -1.56
CA ASP A 65 1.45 -10.47 -0.57
C ASP A 65 2.43 -9.53 0.13
N GLU A 66 3.14 -8.73 -0.64
CA GLU A 66 4.06 -7.76 -0.07
C GLU A 66 3.33 -6.71 0.74
N LEU A 67 2.17 -6.29 0.25
CA LEU A 67 1.35 -5.31 0.95
C LEU A 67 0.93 -5.84 2.32
N LEU A 68 0.43 -7.07 2.35
CA LEU A 68 0.00 -7.67 3.61
C LEU A 68 1.16 -7.85 4.58
N GLN A 69 2.31 -8.30 4.08
CA GLN A 69 3.46 -8.47 4.94
C GLN A 69 3.86 -7.14 5.57
N ALA A 70 3.87 -6.08 4.79
CA ALA A 70 4.25 -4.78 5.30
C ALA A 70 3.26 -4.30 6.35
N LEU A 71 1.98 -4.51 6.12
CA LEU A 71 0.95 -4.08 7.06
C LEU A 71 1.06 -4.83 8.38
N VAL A 72 1.27 -6.15 8.30
CA VAL A 72 1.37 -6.95 9.51
C VAL A 72 2.62 -6.57 10.29
N LYS A 73 3.74 -6.44 9.61
CA LYS A 73 4.99 -6.07 10.28
C LYS A 73 4.87 -4.70 10.93
N ASN A 74 4.23 -3.77 10.24
CA ASN A 74 4.08 -2.43 10.79
C ASN A 74 3.19 -2.46 12.04
N TYR A 75 2.11 -3.22 11.99
CA TYR A 75 1.21 -3.30 13.12
C TYR A 75 1.89 -3.93 14.33
N LEU A 76 2.71 -4.94 14.08
CA LEU A 76 3.43 -5.62 15.15
C LEU A 76 4.71 -4.89 15.55
N ASP A 77 5.07 -3.85 14.81
CA ASP A 77 6.26 -3.05 15.06
C ASP A 77 7.54 -3.87 14.96
N ILE A 78 7.62 -4.70 13.96
CA ILE A 78 8.81 -5.48 13.66
C ILE A 78 9.21 -5.25 12.21
N ASP A 79 10.47 -5.56 11.90
CA ASP A 79 11.00 -5.34 10.55
C ASP A 79 10.80 -6.53 9.63
#